data_f3a8bf6af244e48d8d58c53421859877
#
_entry.id   f3a8bf6af244e48d8d58c53421859877
#
_cell.length_a   1.000
_cell.length_b   1.000
_cell.length_c   1.000
_cell.angle_alpha   90.00
_cell.angle_beta   90.00
_cell.angle_gamma   90.00
#
_symmetry.space_group_name_H-M   'P 1'
#
loop_
_entity.id
_entity.type
_entity.pdbx_description
1 polymer ?
#
loop_
_entity_poly.entity_id
_entity_poly.type
_entity_poly.pdbx_seq_one_letter_code
_entity_poly.pdbx_strand_id
1 'polypeptide(L)'
;MLVVDDDPDIRELLFTALEDDGFEVVPAGNGEEALAIMKTFRPDVIVLDLMMPVMDGWQFANELRARDEGDEDIPLVLLSAARDLKTHAKALAAADIIEKPFDLSELLPKIARVASAA
;
A
#
# COMPACT_ATOMS: atom_id res chain seq x y z
N MET A 1 -0.68 -8.89 3.75
CA MET A 1 -0.94 -7.54 3.19
C MET A 1 -0.24 -6.50 4.04
N LEU A 2 0.48 -5.60 3.42
CA LEU A 2 1.19 -4.52 4.10
C LEU A 2 0.44 -3.20 3.84
N VAL A 3 0.10 -2.47 4.91
CA VAL A 3 -0.58 -1.17 4.81
C VAL A 3 0.38 -0.08 5.30
N VAL A 4 0.76 0.83 4.40
CA VAL A 4 1.75 1.87 4.66
C VAL A 4 1.07 3.24 4.58
N ASP A 5 0.83 3.86 5.73
CA ASP A 5 0.22 5.18 5.83
C ASP A 5 0.68 5.84 7.14
N ASP A 6 1.04 7.12 7.09
CA ASP A 6 1.53 7.84 8.27
C ASP A 6 0.41 8.25 9.24
N ASP A 7 -0.84 8.26 8.79
CA ASP A 7 -1.98 8.58 9.65
C ASP A 7 -2.38 7.36 10.48
N PRO A 8 -2.20 7.40 11.81
CA PRO A 8 -2.53 6.26 12.67
C PRO A 8 -4.01 5.89 12.65
N ASP A 9 -4.90 6.85 12.46
CA ASP A 9 -6.33 6.58 12.40
C ASP A 9 -6.70 5.82 11.15
N ILE A 10 -6.09 6.18 10.02
CA ILE A 10 -6.29 5.46 8.75
C ILE A 10 -5.69 4.05 8.84
N ARG A 11 -4.49 3.92 9.38
CA ARG A 11 -3.87 2.59 9.57
C ARG A 11 -4.76 1.67 10.40
N GLU A 12 -5.30 2.17 11.52
CA GLU A 12 -6.16 1.39 12.40
C GLU A 12 -7.48 1.03 11.70
N LEU A 13 -8.08 1.98 11.00
CA LEU A 13 -9.30 1.74 10.24
C LEU A 13 -9.10 0.65 9.19
N LEU A 14 -8.03 0.73 8.42
CA LEU A 14 -7.72 -0.26 7.39
C LEU A 14 -7.36 -1.61 7.99
N PHE A 15 -6.59 -1.61 9.07
CA PHE A 15 -6.25 -2.85 9.79
C PHE A 15 -7.53 -3.59 10.20
N THR A 16 -8.44 -2.90 10.88
CA THR A 16 -9.67 -3.51 11.37
C THR A 16 -10.56 -4.00 10.23
N ALA A 17 -10.77 -3.16 9.22
CA ALA A 17 -11.66 -3.50 8.10
C ALA A 17 -11.12 -4.66 7.26
N LEU A 18 -9.83 -4.69 7.01
CA LEU A 18 -9.22 -5.74 6.19
C LEU A 18 -9.08 -7.06 6.96
N GLU A 19 -8.78 -7.00 8.25
CA GLU A 19 -8.76 -8.19 9.11
C GLU A 19 -10.17 -8.81 9.18
N ASP A 20 -11.21 -7.99 9.33
CA ASP A 20 -12.59 -8.45 9.32
C ASP A 20 -12.97 -9.12 7.98
N ASP A 21 -12.33 -8.70 6.90
CA ASP A 21 -12.56 -9.25 5.56
C ASP A 21 -11.70 -10.49 5.29
N GLY A 22 -10.96 -10.97 6.28
CA GLY A 22 -10.19 -12.21 6.21
C GLY A 22 -8.72 -12.06 5.80
N PHE A 23 -8.21 -10.85 5.65
CA PHE A 23 -6.80 -10.63 5.30
C PHE A 23 -5.93 -10.52 6.55
N GLU A 24 -4.71 -11.03 6.45
CA GLU A 24 -3.68 -10.79 7.46
C GLU A 24 -2.99 -9.47 7.13
N VAL A 25 -3.03 -8.50 8.04
CA VAL A 25 -2.55 -7.13 7.81
C VAL A 25 -1.40 -6.78 8.75
N VAL A 26 -0.33 -6.24 8.17
CA VAL A 26 0.79 -5.67 8.94
C VAL A 26 0.84 -4.18 8.62
N PRO A 27 0.69 -3.29 9.62
CA PRO A 27 0.73 -1.86 9.39
C PRO A 27 2.16 -1.30 9.48
N ALA A 28 2.43 -0.26 8.71
CA ALA A 28 3.67 0.51 8.76
C ALA A 28 3.36 2.00 8.69
N GLY A 29 4.11 2.82 9.42
CA GLY A 29 3.87 4.26 9.51
C GLY A 29 4.62 5.10 8.48
N ASN A 30 5.58 4.52 7.77
CA ASN A 30 6.33 5.16 6.70
C ASN A 30 7.07 4.11 5.87
N GLY A 31 7.74 4.57 4.80
CA GLY A 31 8.44 3.67 3.89
C GLY A 31 9.63 2.95 4.52
N GLU A 32 10.36 3.61 5.41
CA GLU A 32 11.51 3.00 6.09
C GLU A 32 11.07 1.85 6.99
N GLU A 33 10.00 2.05 7.76
CA GLU A 33 9.41 1.01 8.60
C GLU A 33 8.89 -0.16 7.75
N ALA A 34 8.25 0.15 6.62
CA ALA A 34 7.76 -0.87 5.68
C ALA A 34 8.89 -1.73 5.13
N LEU A 35 10.01 -1.12 4.73
CA LEU A 35 11.17 -1.86 4.25
C LEU A 35 11.78 -2.76 5.34
N ALA A 36 11.81 -2.28 6.58
CA ALA A 36 12.29 -3.08 7.72
C ALA A 36 11.40 -4.31 7.95
N ILE A 37 10.08 -4.14 7.87
CA ILE A 37 9.11 -5.23 8.00
C ILE A 37 9.33 -6.27 6.89
N MET A 38 9.61 -5.84 5.68
CA MET A 38 9.79 -6.72 4.53
C MET A 38 11.06 -7.55 4.57
N LYS A 39 11.93 -7.35 5.54
CA LYS A 39 13.08 -8.23 5.77
C LYS A 39 12.65 -9.62 6.24
N THR A 40 11.52 -9.70 6.94
CA THR A 40 11.01 -10.94 7.53
C THR A 40 9.58 -11.28 7.10
N PHE A 41 8.91 -10.41 6.36
CA PHE A 41 7.53 -10.59 5.92
C PHE A 41 7.41 -10.21 4.45
N ARG A 42 6.91 -11.14 3.62
CA ARG A 42 6.64 -10.88 2.20
C ARG A 42 5.14 -10.70 2.01
N PRO A 43 4.65 -9.46 1.78
CA PRO A 43 3.24 -9.24 1.52
C PRO A 43 2.85 -9.68 0.11
N ASP A 44 1.60 -10.07 -0.06
CA ASP A 44 1.00 -10.35 -1.36
C ASP A 44 0.38 -9.10 -2.01
N VAL A 45 0.08 -8.09 -1.21
CA VAL A 45 -0.41 -6.78 -1.66
C VAL A 45 0.16 -5.70 -0.74
N ILE A 46 0.52 -4.56 -1.29
CA ILE A 46 0.92 -3.38 -0.52
C ILE A 46 -0.06 -2.24 -0.79
N VAL A 47 -0.72 -1.76 0.25
CA VAL A 47 -1.54 -0.54 0.21
C VAL A 47 -0.65 0.60 0.67
N LEU A 48 -0.39 1.57 -0.21
CA LEU A 48 0.67 2.55 -0.03
C LEU A 48 0.17 3.98 -0.18
N ASP A 49 0.33 4.79 0.86
CA ASP A 49 0.18 6.24 0.75
C ASP A 49 1.46 6.84 0.16
N LEU A 50 1.30 7.77 -0.78
CA LEU A 50 2.45 8.44 -1.40
C LEU A 50 3.01 9.56 -0.53
N MET A 51 2.18 10.21 0.27
CA MET A 51 2.56 11.42 1.03
C MET A 51 2.82 11.07 2.51
N MET A 52 4.06 10.73 2.80
CA MET A 52 4.50 10.35 4.15
C MET A 52 5.82 11.03 4.51
N PRO A 53 6.07 11.30 5.80
CA PRO A 53 7.38 11.78 6.25
C PRO A 53 8.43 10.67 6.26
N VAL A 54 9.70 11.03 6.44
CA VAL A 54 10.87 10.15 6.52
C VAL A 54 11.20 9.51 5.18
N MET A 55 10.38 8.56 4.73
CA MET A 55 10.46 7.97 3.40
C MET A 55 9.05 7.95 2.81
N ASP A 56 8.81 8.75 1.77
CA ASP A 56 7.51 8.81 1.12
C ASP A 56 7.24 7.59 0.24
N GLY A 57 6.02 7.53 -0.31
CA GLY A 57 5.62 6.39 -1.11
C GLY A 57 6.38 6.21 -2.41
N TRP A 58 6.83 7.31 -3.04
CA TRP A 58 7.65 7.23 -4.25
C TRP A 58 9.01 6.60 -3.95
N GLN A 59 9.67 7.06 -2.89
CA GLN A 59 10.96 6.52 -2.46
C GLN A 59 10.82 5.04 -2.11
N PHE A 60 9.78 4.68 -1.36
CA PHE A 60 9.51 3.30 -1.00
C PHE A 60 9.30 2.43 -2.24
N ALA A 61 8.48 2.88 -3.19
CA ALA A 61 8.19 2.12 -4.41
C ALA A 61 9.45 1.93 -5.26
N ASN A 62 10.29 2.96 -5.38
CA ASN A 62 11.54 2.87 -6.11
C ASN A 62 12.51 1.88 -5.46
N GLU A 63 12.63 1.91 -4.13
CA GLU A 63 13.45 0.95 -3.39
C GLU A 63 12.95 -0.48 -3.57
N LEU A 64 11.63 -0.67 -3.53
CA LEU A 64 11.00 -1.95 -3.73
C LEU A 64 11.31 -2.52 -5.12
N ARG A 65 11.17 -1.70 -6.17
CA ARG A 65 11.40 -2.11 -7.55
C ARG A 65 12.87 -2.38 -7.85
N ALA A 66 13.79 -1.83 -7.05
CA ALA A 66 15.23 -2.02 -7.20
C ALA A 66 15.75 -3.30 -6.55
N ARG A 67 14.94 -3.97 -5.74
CA ARG A 67 15.35 -5.21 -5.05
C ARG A 67 15.37 -6.39 -6.00
N ASP A 68 16.39 -7.23 -5.86
CA ASP A 68 16.59 -8.45 -6.67
C ASP A 68 15.92 -9.69 -6.08
N GLU A 69 14.89 -9.52 -5.26
CA GLU A 69 14.25 -10.61 -4.50
C GLU A 69 12.83 -10.94 -4.97
N GLY A 70 12.43 -10.45 -6.14
CA GLY A 70 11.08 -10.64 -6.65
C GLY A 70 10.06 -9.68 -6.05
N ASP A 71 10.49 -8.72 -5.25
CA ASP A 71 9.60 -7.73 -4.63
C ASP A 71 9.00 -6.77 -5.65
N GLU A 72 9.60 -6.63 -6.82
CA GLU A 72 9.10 -5.81 -7.91
C GLU A 72 7.76 -6.32 -8.46
N ASP A 73 7.43 -7.58 -8.22
CA ASP A 73 6.17 -8.19 -8.68
C ASP A 73 5.02 -8.03 -7.69
N ILE A 74 5.28 -7.53 -6.49
CA ILE A 74 4.23 -7.33 -5.50
C ILE A 74 3.30 -6.20 -5.95
N PRO A 75 1.98 -6.44 -6.08
CA PRO A 75 1.06 -5.41 -6.53
C PRO A 75 0.90 -4.29 -5.50
N LEU A 76 0.91 -3.04 -6.00
CA LEU A 76 0.70 -1.84 -5.21
C LEU A 76 -0.70 -1.30 -5.43
N VAL A 77 -1.40 -0.95 -4.35
CA VAL A 77 -2.62 -0.16 -4.40
C VAL A 77 -2.29 1.20 -3.78
N LEU A 78 -2.32 2.26 -4.58
CA LEU A 78 -2.01 3.60 -4.10
C LEU A 78 -3.22 4.21 -3.40
N LEU A 79 -3.00 4.71 -2.20
CA LEU A 79 -4.02 5.35 -1.38
C LEU A 79 -3.51 6.73 -1.00
N SER A 80 -4.03 7.79 -1.62
CA SER A 80 -3.48 9.12 -1.36
C SER A 80 -4.41 10.26 -1.76
N ALA A 81 -4.18 11.43 -1.13
CA ALA A 81 -4.78 12.71 -1.56
C ALA A 81 -3.89 13.44 -2.57
N ALA A 82 -2.81 12.82 -3.03
CA ALA A 82 -1.88 13.42 -3.98
C ALA A 82 -2.58 13.78 -5.29
N ARG A 83 -2.16 14.91 -5.88
CA ARG A 83 -2.63 15.32 -7.21
C ARG A 83 -2.10 14.34 -8.25
N ASP A 84 -2.82 14.20 -9.35
CA ASP A 84 -2.43 13.37 -10.47
C ASP A 84 -2.12 11.91 -10.07
N LEU A 85 -2.94 11.37 -9.16
CA LEU A 85 -2.75 10.01 -8.64
C LEU A 85 -2.68 8.98 -9.76
N LYS A 86 -3.45 9.13 -10.82
CA LYS A 86 -3.42 8.24 -11.99
C LYS A 86 -2.08 8.27 -12.70
N THR A 87 -1.46 9.45 -12.80
CA THR A 87 -0.14 9.60 -13.41
C THR A 87 0.92 8.91 -12.56
N HIS A 88 0.86 9.07 -11.24
CA HIS A 88 1.78 8.40 -10.33
C HIS A 88 1.58 6.89 -10.36
N ALA A 89 0.33 6.42 -10.41
CA ALA A 89 0.03 5.00 -10.51
C ALA A 89 0.66 4.36 -11.74
N LYS A 90 0.58 5.04 -12.87
CA LYS A 90 1.20 4.58 -14.12
C LYS A 90 2.72 4.53 -14.01
N ALA A 91 3.34 5.58 -13.45
CA ALA A 91 4.78 5.65 -13.26
C ALA A 91 5.30 4.56 -12.31
N LEU A 92 4.54 4.20 -11.29
CA LEU A 92 4.90 3.20 -10.30
C LEU A 92 4.37 1.79 -10.62
N ALA A 93 3.73 1.62 -11.75
CA ALA A 93 3.10 0.35 -12.15
C ALA A 93 2.14 -0.19 -11.07
N ALA A 94 1.32 0.69 -10.50
CA ALA A 94 0.35 0.31 -9.48
C ALA A 94 -0.81 -0.49 -10.08
N ALA A 95 -1.32 -1.46 -9.31
CA ALA A 95 -2.44 -2.28 -9.74
C ALA A 95 -3.77 -1.55 -9.66
N ASP A 96 -3.93 -0.64 -8.70
CA ASP A 96 -5.15 0.18 -8.55
C ASP A 96 -4.85 1.43 -7.73
N ILE A 97 -5.81 2.35 -7.70
CA ILE A 97 -5.72 3.60 -6.95
C ILE A 97 -7.00 3.84 -6.14
N ILE A 98 -6.83 4.47 -4.98
CA ILE A 98 -7.93 4.89 -4.12
C ILE A 98 -7.62 6.32 -3.66
N GLU A 99 -8.47 7.27 -4.02
CA GLU A 99 -8.30 8.66 -3.64
C GLU A 99 -8.84 8.93 -2.23
N LYS A 100 -8.10 9.71 -1.45
CA LYS A 100 -8.56 10.22 -0.16
C LYS A 100 -9.39 11.49 -0.37
N PRO A 101 -10.49 11.71 0.34
CA PRO A 101 -11.13 10.77 1.28
C PRO A 101 -11.83 9.63 0.55
N PHE A 102 -11.91 8.47 1.22
CA PHE A 102 -12.49 7.27 0.61
C PHE A 102 -13.59 6.68 1.49
N ASP A 103 -14.45 5.85 0.88
CA ASP A 103 -15.39 4.99 1.58
C ASP A 103 -14.85 3.56 1.62
N LEU A 104 -15.06 2.84 2.73
CA LEU A 104 -14.68 1.44 2.82
C LEU A 104 -15.41 0.59 1.78
N SER A 105 -16.63 0.97 1.40
CA SER A 105 -17.38 0.29 0.34
C SER A 105 -16.72 0.37 -1.03
N GLU A 106 -15.88 1.38 -1.28
CA GLU A 106 -15.08 1.52 -2.48
C GLU A 106 -13.74 0.80 -2.34
N LEU A 107 -13.10 0.97 -1.19
CA LEU A 107 -11.75 0.47 -0.94
C LEU A 107 -11.69 -1.05 -0.86
N LEU A 108 -12.56 -1.68 -0.07
CA LEU A 108 -12.50 -3.12 0.17
C LEU A 108 -12.62 -3.96 -1.10
N PRO A 109 -13.58 -3.67 -2.03
CA PRO A 109 -13.66 -4.43 -3.28
C PRO A 109 -12.43 -4.28 -4.17
N LYS A 110 -11.81 -3.09 -4.21
CA LYS A 110 -10.61 -2.85 -5.01
C LYS A 110 -9.44 -3.66 -4.49
N ILE A 111 -9.22 -3.64 -3.18
CA ILE A 111 -8.12 -4.40 -2.55
C ILE A 111 -8.35 -5.90 -2.73
N ALA A 112 -9.57 -6.37 -2.51
CA ALA A 112 -9.91 -7.78 -2.68
C ALA A 112 -9.66 -8.26 -4.12
N ARG A 113 -9.97 -7.43 -5.10
CA ARG A 113 -9.72 -7.75 -6.52
C ARG A 113 -8.24 -7.89 -6.83
N VAL A 114 -7.43 -6.97 -6.31
CA VAL A 114 -5.98 -7.02 -6.50
C VAL A 114 -5.39 -8.25 -5.80
N ALA A 115 -5.81 -8.54 -4.59
CA ALA A 115 -5.37 -9.71 -3.84
C ALA A 115 -5.73 -11.02 -4.55
N SER A 116 -6.91 -11.10 -5.16
CA SER A 116 -7.37 -12.30 -5.88
C SER A 116 -6.63 -12.52 -7.20
N ALA A 117 -6.11 -11.47 -7.82
CA ALA A 117 -5.38 -11.55 -9.07
C ALA A 117 -3.91 -11.92 -8.88
N ALA A 118 -3.42 -11.84 -7.64
CA ALA A 118 -2.01 -12.08 -7.31
C ALA A 118 -1.63 -13.57 -7.33
#